data_8cdd0a00baaaff0ae359ff796498513f
#
_entry.id   8cdd0a00baaaff0ae359ff796498513f
#
_cell.length_a   1.000
_cell.length_b   1.000
_cell.length_c   1.000
_cell.angle_alpha   90.00
_cell.angle_beta   90.00
_cell.angle_gamma   90.00
#
_symmetry.space_group_name_H-M   'P 1'
#
loop_
_entity.id
_entity.type
_entity.pdbx_description
1 polymer ?
#
loop_
_entity_poly.entity_id
_entity_poly.type
_entity_poly.pdbx_seq_one_letter_code
_entity_poly.pdbx_strand_id
1 'polypeptide(L)'
;MVERRDVLRGTAAFAAAALVGESVSAAQDDGTLDLALERFARTGPEYRGGLANHGPMAAEALVALGRSDAVSRWVEGYASRLGPPPAASHPIPAAEWEAALGQRGRVADWAVFFRRELAEAPWRQVLRLWLTRLAPGFVAVATHGAIRTGHAARALAARETPPRLHELAEGLAYWAANFTRLPEAATPAGSARPSQAVATLELLPASERRSYGFITDRLAGLLVFAPFKDVASRVAVSGDPSAFFSDLTETFAGIYLENASPGKVITFVHGVTGPSAARLLMPFADEAGTRALMRYAWQAAAAFYVAMGDRPSDPLPEADPVDAATLVERAVANGDEHAIKLAEACLREDKLNPRPIYRLAAQDALGRLG
;
A
#
# COMPACT_ATOMS: atom_id res chain seq x y z
N MET A 1 -62.11 -17.57 8.00
CA MET A 1 -61.17 -18.56 7.48
C MET A 1 -60.38 -17.89 6.37
N VAL A 2 -59.20 -17.37 6.68
CA VAL A 2 -58.26 -16.85 5.68
C VAL A 2 -56.89 -17.36 6.12
N GLU A 3 -56.30 -18.19 5.29
CA GLU A 3 -54.98 -18.82 5.51
C GLU A 3 -53.86 -17.78 5.41
N ARG A 4 -52.96 -17.86 6.37
CA ARG A 4 -51.64 -17.14 6.37
C ARG A 4 -50.75 -17.84 5.36
N ARG A 5 -50.34 -17.15 4.30
CA ARG A 5 -49.22 -17.55 3.46
C ARG A 5 -47.96 -16.88 4.00
N ASP A 6 -47.06 -17.72 4.51
CA ASP A 6 -45.72 -17.35 4.94
C ASP A 6 -44.90 -16.86 3.74
N VAL A 7 -44.45 -15.60 3.80
CA VAL A 7 -43.45 -15.06 2.91
C VAL A 7 -42.10 -15.40 3.51
N LEU A 8 -41.48 -16.45 3.00
CA LEU A 8 -40.08 -16.76 3.26
C LEU A 8 -39.22 -15.63 2.67
N ARG A 9 -38.72 -14.77 3.54
CA ARG A 9 -37.62 -13.86 3.25
C ARG A 9 -36.33 -14.70 3.18
N GLY A 10 -35.86 -14.96 1.97
CA GLY A 10 -34.54 -15.48 1.74
C GLY A 10 -33.48 -14.44 2.15
N THR A 11 -32.95 -14.58 3.33
CA THR A 11 -31.68 -13.96 3.71
C THR A 11 -30.59 -14.68 2.94
N ALA A 12 -30.14 -14.08 1.84
CA ALA A 12 -28.88 -14.44 1.23
C ALA A 12 -27.76 -14.09 2.22
N ALA A 13 -27.38 -15.08 3.02
CA ALA A 13 -26.15 -15.02 3.76
C ALA A 13 -25.02 -15.02 2.72
N PHE A 14 -24.41 -13.86 2.49
CA PHE A 14 -23.08 -13.79 1.89
C PHE A 14 -22.14 -14.55 2.83
N ALA A 15 -21.87 -15.79 2.51
CA ALA A 15 -20.72 -16.50 3.03
C ALA A 15 -19.50 -15.70 2.52
N ALA A 16 -18.96 -14.85 3.39
CA ALA A 16 -17.61 -14.35 3.24
C ALA A 16 -16.73 -15.60 3.30
N ALA A 17 -16.43 -16.16 2.13
CA ALA A 17 -15.44 -17.20 1.99
C ALA A 17 -14.16 -16.63 2.59
N ALA A 18 -13.80 -17.17 3.74
CA ALA A 18 -12.49 -16.99 4.35
C ALA A 18 -11.45 -17.64 3.40
N LEU A 19 -11.10 -16.90 2.35
CA LEU A 19 -9.86 -17.07 1.63
C LEU A 19 -8.72 -16.41 2.44
N VAL A 20 -8.66 -16.76 3.72
CA VAL A 20 -7.39 -16.86 4.41
C VAL A 20 -6.81 -18.16 3.86
N GLY A 21 -6.06 -18.01 2.77
CA GLY A 21 -5.36 -19.14 2.16
C GLY A 21 -4.61 -19.88 3.24
N GLU A 22 -4.80 -21.19 3.23
CA GLU A 22 -4.02 -22.12 4.03
C GLU A 22 -2.56 -21.78 3.93
N SER A 23 -2.01 -21.46 5.07
CA SER A 23 -0.61 -21.58 5.45
C SER A 23 0.42 -21.52 4.31
N VAL A 24 0.94 -20.34 4.01
CA VAL A 24 2.35 -20.18 4.34
C VAL A 24 2.40 -20.65 5.78
N SER A 25 3.09 -21.76 6.08
CA SER A 25 3.32 -22.27 7.42
C SER A 25 3.37 -21.03 8.32
N ALA A 26 2.46 -20.95 9.31
CA ALA A 26 2.52 -19.89 10.28
C ALA A 26 3.92 -20.04 10.90
N ALA A 27 4.88 -19.39 10.29
CA ALA A 27 6.21 -19.22 10.84
C ALA A 27 5.88 -18.70 12.21
N GLN A 28 6.21 -19.45 13.23
CA GLN A 28 5.82 -19.17 14.59
C GLN A 28 6.16 -17.72 14.81
N ASP A 29 5.15 -16.85 14.84
CA ASP A 29 5.32 -15.46 15.25
C ASP A 29 5.60 -15.54 16.75
N ASP A 30 6.87 -15.76 17.05
CA ASP A 30 7.45 -15.92 18.38
C ASP A 30 7.50 -14.61 19.18
N GLY A 31 6.85 -13.54 18.66
CA GLY A 31 6.90 -12.21 19.23
C GLY A 31 7.98 -11.32 18.63
N THR A 32 8.77 -11.81 17.70
CA THR A 32 9.86 -11.04 17.05
C THR A 32 9.35 -9.76 16.39
N LEU A 33 8.17 -9.83 15.73
CA LEU A 33 7.55 -8.63 15.14
C LEU A 33 7.17 -7.61 16.23
N ASP A 34 6.61 -8.05 17.34
CA ASP A 34 6.19 -7.16 18.42
C ASP A 34 7.39 -6.41 19.01
N LEU A 35 8.52 -7.09 19.23
CA LEU A 35 9.78 -6.46 19.67
C LEU A 35 10.31 -5.45 18.65
N ALA A 36 10.21 -5.76 17.35
CA ALA A 36 10.59 -4.84 16.29
C ALA A 36 9.69 -3.58 16.30
N LEU A 37 8.38 -3.75 16.43
CA LEU A 37 7.43 -2.65 16.51
C LEU A 37 7.64 -1.79 17.76
N GLU A 38 7.91 -2.38 18.92
CA GLU A 38 8.28 -1.63 20.14
C GLU A 38 9.55 -0.79 19.93
N ARG A 39 10.53 -1.31 19.20
CA ARG A 39 11.73 -0.55 18.84
C ARG A 39 11.38 0.63 17.94
N PHE A 40 10.54 0.44 16.91
CA PHE A 40 10.13 1.49 15.99
C PHE A 40 9.17 2.50 16.62
N ALA A 41 8.38 2.13 17.61
CA ALA A 41 7.52 3.06 18.36
C ALA A 41 8.30 4.21 19.03
N ARG A 42 9.62 4.05 19.21
CA ARG A 42 10.52 5.07 19.75
C ARG A 42 11.21 5.91 18.68
N THR A 43 10.78 5.80 17.43
CA THR A 43 11.39 6.49 16.28
C THR A 43 10.35 7.33 15.53
N GLY A 44 10.83 8.35 14.83
CA GLY A 44 9.98 9.22 14.03
C GLY A 44 9.42 8.53 12.77
N PRO A 45 8.36 9.08 12.21
CA PRO A 45 7.73 8.56 10.98
C PRO A 45 8.55 8.86 9.72
N GLU A 46 9.55 9.73 9.82
CA GLU A 46 10.38 10.18 8.71
C GLU A 46 11.84 10.35 9.15
N TYR A 47 12.76 10.33 8.18
CA TYR A 47 14.18 10.63 8.35
C TYR A 47 14.74 11.39 7.15
N ARG A 48 15.96 11.92 7.25
CA ARG A 48 16.67 12.65 6.17
C ARG A 48 15.80 13.68 5.44
N GLY A 49 14.98 14.44 6.19
CA GLY A 49 14.21 15.55 5.64
C GLY A 49 12.92 15.17 4.90
N GLY A 50 12.39 13.97 5.09
CA GLY A 50 11.08 13.60 4.55
C GLY A 50 10.98 12.21 3.90
N LEU A 51 12.02 11.39 4.02
CA LEU A 51 11.93 9.97 3.64
C LEU A 51 11.11 9.22 4.70
N ALA A 52 10.15 8.42 4.25
CA ALA A 52 9.30 7.63 5.13
C ALA A 52 10.10 6.59 5.93
N ASN A 53 9.75 6.39 7.20
CA ASN A 53 10.24 5.28 7.99
C ASN A 53 9.63 3.97 7.49
N HIS A 54 10.46 3.13 6.87
CA HIS A 54 10.04 1.82 6.33
C HIS A 54 10.17 0.68 7.34
N GLY A 55 10.76 0.96 8.51
CA GLY A 55 11.11 -0.05 9.50
C GLY A 55 9.99 -1.04 9.82
N PRO A 56 8.81 -0.56 10.27
CA PRO A 56 7.69 -1.44 10.60
C PRO A 56 7.23 -2.31 9.44
N MET A 57 7.14 -1.72 8.23
CA MET A 57 6.69 -2.43 7.02
C MET A 57 7.65 -3.52 6.58
N ALA A 58 8.96 -3.25 6.61
CA ALA A 58 9.97 -4.21 6.20
C ALA A 58 10.16 -5.33 7.23
N ALA A 59 10.06 -5.01 8.53
CA ALA A 59 10.06 -6.02 9.59
C ALA A 59 8.87 -6.98 9.44
N GLU A 60 7.69 -6.46 9.19
CA GLU A 60 6.50 -7.27 8.96
C GLU A 60 6.59 -8.08 7.65
N ALA A 61 7.16 -7.50 6.59
CA ALA A 61 7.40 -8.22 5.34
C ALA A 61 8.38 -9.38 5.52
N LEU A 62 9.45 -9.23 6.31
CA LEU A 62 10.37 -10.31 6.65
C LEU A 62 9.65 -11.46 7.39
N VAL A 63 8.80 -11.13 8.36
CA VAL A 63 7.97 -12.14 9.05
C VAL A 63 7.04 -12.85 8.06
N ALA A 64 6.37 -12.10 7.18
CA ALA A 64 5.48 -12.67 6.17
C ALA A 64 6.21 -13.56 5.13
N LEU A 65 7.49 -13.29 4.88
CA LEU A 65 8.38 -14.13 4.07
C LEU A 65 8.90 -15.38 4.82
N GLY A 66 8.52 -15.56 6.09
CA GLY A 66 9.00 -16.67 6.94
C GLY A 66 10.42 -16.47 7.47
N ARG A 67 10.90 -15.23 7.52
CA ARG A 67 12.29 -14.87 7.93
C ARG A 67 12.32 -14.05 9.21
N SER A 68 11.56 -14.52 10.24
CA SER A 68 11.61 -13.93 11.59
C SER A 68 13.03 -13.93 12.18
N ASP A 69 13.86 -14.91 11.78
CA ASP A 69 15.28 -15.01 12.15
C ASP A 69 16.11 -13.79 11.72
N ALA A 70 15.74 -13.13 10.62
CA ALA A 70 16.47 -11.98 10.08
C ALA A 70 16.03 -10.64 10.70
N VAL A 71 14.84 -10.58 11.33
CA VAL A 71 14.20 -9.32 11.76
C VAL A 71 15.06 -8.54 12.74
N SER A 72 15.51 -9.16 13.83
CA SER A 72 16.25 -8.45 14.91
C SER A 72 17.50 -7.76 14.36
N ARG A 73 18.32 -8.48 13.61
CA ARG A 73 19.54 -7.93 13.00
C ARG A 73 19.25 -6.80 12.02
N TRP A 74 18.22 -6.97 11.20
CA TRP A 74 17.81 -5.97 10.21
C TRP A 74 17.33 -4.69 10.91
N VAL A 75 16.50 -4.83 11.96
CA VAL A 75 15.94 -3.71 12.75
C VAL A 75 17.06 -2.90 13.43
N GLU A 76 18.07 -3.55 14.02
CA GLU A 76 19.21 -2.85 14.63
C GLU A 76 19.93 -1.95 13.61
N GLY A 77 20.20 -2.47 12.43
CA GLY A 77 20.86 -1.70 11.36
C GLY A 77 19.99 -0.55 10.84
N TYR A 78 18.70 -0.80 10.66
CA TYR A 78 17.78 0.20 10.11
C TYR A 78 17.42 1.31 11.13
N ALA A 79 17.10 0.95 12.37
CA ALA A 79 16.66 1.89 13.40
C ALA A 79 17.71 2.96 13.74
N SER A 80 18.99 2.67 13.52
CA SER A 80 20.08 3.63 13.74
C SER A 80 20.01 4.88 12.84
N ARG A 81 19.24 4.81 11.74
CA ARG A 81 19.06 5.91 10.79
C ARG A 81 17.97 6.89 11.23
N LEU A 82 17.16 6.51 12.22
CA LEU A 82 15.93 7.20 12.61
C LEU A 82 16.14 8.08 13.84
N GLY A 83 15.54 9.27 13.85
CA GLY A 83 15.47 10.14 15.01
C GLY A 83 14.28 9.79 15.93
N PRO A 84 14.14 10.50 17.06
CA PRO A 84 13.01 10.34 17.96
C PRO A 84 11.68 10.77 17.31
N PRO A 85 10.54 10.27 17.82
CA PRO A 85 9.24 10.71 17.33
C PRO A 85 8.98 12.16 17.70
N PRO A 86 8.24 12.92 16.85
CA PRO A 86 7.82 14.27 17.21
C PRO A 86 6.82 14.25 18.36
N ALA A 87 6.82 15.30 19.17
CA ALA A 87 5.85 15.47 20.24
C ALA A 87 4.50 15.97 19.70
N ALA A 88 3.40 15.43 20.21
CA ALA A 88 2.07 15.99 19.97
C ALA A 88 1.92 17.33 20.68
N SER A 89 1.30 18.32 20.04
CA SER A 89 1.17 19.68 20.56
C SER A 89 -0.27 20.20 20.54
N HIS A 90 -1.08 19.74 19.61
CA HIS A 90 -2.44 20.24 19.40
C HIS A 90 -3.41 19.07 19.19
N PRO A 91 -4.15 18.64 20.24
CA PRO A 91 -5.13 17.55 20.10
C PRO A 91 -6.12 17.83 18.96
N ILE A 92 -6.45 16.81 18.20
CA ILE A 92 -7.46 16.89 17.14
C ILE A 92 -8.82 16.50 17.73
N PRO A 93 -9.80 17.47 17.80
CA PRO A 93 -11.16 17.14 18.20
C PRO A 93 -11.81 16.17 17.19
N ALA A 94 -12.65 15.25 17.67
CA ALA A 94 -13.30 14.28 16.78
C ALA A 94 -14.18 14.91 15.70
N ALA A 95 -14.74 16.10 15.94
CA ALA A 95 -15.54 16.85 14.97
C ALA A 95 -14.72 17.64 13.94
N GLU A 96 -13.40 17.79 14.13
CA GLU A 96 -12.54 18.69 13.34
C GLU A 96 -11.47 17.92 12.52
N TRP A 97 -11.59 16.61 12.45
CA TRP A 97 -10.60 15.78 11.79
C TRP A 97 -10.38 16.14 10.30
N GLU A 98 -11.44 16.54 9.58
CA GLU A 98 -11.34 16.91 8.17
C GLU A 98 -10.41 18.10 7.95
N ALA A 99 -10.49 19.10 8.83
CA ALA A 99 -9.64 20.27 8.77
C ALA A 99 -8.17 19.98 9.08
N ALA A 100 -7.89 18.88 9.78
CA ALA A 100 -6.53 18.45 10.11
C ALA A 100 -5.87 17.58 9.02
N LEU A 101 -6.64 17.08 8.02
CA LEU A 101 -6.10 16.26 6.94
C LEU A 101 -5.04 17.02 6.12
N GLY A 102 -3.96 16.33 5.76
CA GLY A 102 -2.89 16.87 4.94
C GLY A 102 -1.96 17.86 5.65
N GLN A 103 -2.15 18.08 6.96
CA GLN A 103 -1.26 18.93 7.76
C GLN A 103 -0.08 18.08 8.29
N ARG A 104 1.00 17.96 7.50
CA ARG A 104 2.17 17.10 7.80
C ARG A 104 2.76 17.29 9.18
N GLY A 105 2.81 18.55 9.65
CA GLY A 105 3.34 18.87 10.99
C GLY A 105 2.51 18.30 12.14
N ARG A 106 1.32 17.78 11.87
CA ARG A 106 0.40 17.24 12.88
C ARG A 106 0.41 15.70 12.98
N VAL A 107 1.42 15.04 12.44
CA VAL A 107 1.49 13.56 12.47
C VAL A 107 1.42 13.00 13.90
N ALA A 108 2.07 13.64 14.88
CA ALA A 108 2.00 13.21 16.28
C ALA A 108 0.61 13.44 16.91
N ASP A 109 -0.07 14.52 16.56
CA ASP A 109 -1.45 14.78 17.00
C ASP A 109 -2.41 13.72 16.43
N TRP A 110 -2.22 13.34 15.15
CA TRP A 110 -2.96 12.27 14.52
C TRP A 110 -2.68 10.91 15.18
N ALA A 111 -1.45 10.64 15.59
CA ALA A 111 -1.12 9.40 16.31
C ALA A 111 -1.84 9.34 17.66
N VAL A 112 -1.93 10.46 18.39
CA VAL A 112 -2.74 10.56 19.62
C VAL A 112 -4.22 10.35 19.32
N PHE A 113 -4.74 10.98 18.25
CA PHE A 113 -6.12 10.81 17.80
C PHE A 113 -6.46 9.34 17.55
N PHE A 114 -5.67 8.65 16.74
CA PHE A 114 -5.94 7.24 16.40
C PHE A 114 -5.76 6.28 17.57
N ARG A 115 -4.82 6.53 18.46
CA ARG A 115 -4.70 5.73 19.69
C ARG A 115 -5.96 5.84 20.57
N ARG A 116 -6.59 7.03 20.63
CA ARG A 116 -7.87 7.20 21.32
C ARG A 116 -8.99 6.45 20.61
N GLU A 117 -9.15 6.60 19.28
CA GLU A 117 -10.16 5.88 18.50
C GLU A 117 -10.04 4.35 18.67
N LEU A 118 -8.81 3.83 18.68
CA LEU A 118 -8.54 2.40 18.86
C LEU A 118 -8.72 1.91 20.31
N ALA A 119 -8.70 2.82 21.30
CA ALA A 119 -9.04 2.50 22.69
C ALA A 119 -10.56 2.47 22.92
N GLU A 120 -11.31 3.26 22.15
CA GLU A 120 -12.77 3.43 22.29
C GLU A 120 -13.58 2.43 21.44
N ALA A 121 -12.99 1.88 20.36
CA ALA A 121 -13.69 0.96 19.45
C ALA A 121 -12.78 -0.16 18.93
N PRO A 122 -13.35 -1.32 18.55
CA PRO A 122 -12.60 -2.40 17.92
C PRO A 122 -11.84 -1.92 16.68
N TRP A 123 -10.56 -2.28 16.55
CA TRP A 123 -9.68 -1.79 15.49
C TRP A 123 -10.22 -2.04 14.07
N ARG A 124 -10.94 -3.16 13.85
CA ARG A 124 -11.58 -3.43 12.55
C ARG A 124 -12.66 -2.40 12.21
N GLN A 125 -13.39 -1.91 13.21
CA GLN A 125 -14.40 -0.86 12.99
C GLN A 125 -13.75 0.49 12.71
N VAL A 126 -12.71 0.85 13.45
CA VAL A 126 -11.92 2.08 13.22
C VAL A 126 -11.32 2.04 11.83
N LEU A 127 -10.63 0.95 11.48
CA LEU A 127 -10.00 0.81 10.17
C LEU A 127 -11.04 0.91 9.03
N ARG A 128 -12.18 0.21 9.13
CA ARG A 128 -13.26 0.28 8.12
C ARG A 128 -13.71 1.71 7.85
N LEU A 129 -13.97 2.46 8.92
CA LEU A 129 -14.39 3.86 8.82
C LEU A 129 -13.34 4.71 8.12
N TRP A 130 -12.07 4.56 8.53
CA TRP A 130 -10.99 5.39 8.04
C TRP A 130 -10.49 5.02 6.66
N LEU A 131 -10.68 3.78 6.21
CA LEU A 131 -10.38 3.39 4.82
C LEU A 131 -11.19 4.22 3.82
N THR A 132 -12.49 4.38 4.04
CA THR A 132 -13.32 5.22 3.15
C THR A 132 -12.91 6.70 3.19
N ARG A 133 -12.51 7.21 4.35
CA ARG A 133 -12.08 8.61 4.53
C ARG A 133 -10.72 8.91 3.91
N LEU A 134 -9.77 7.97 4.02
CA LEU A 134 -8.38 8.15 3.60
C LEU A 134 -8.08 7.67 2.18
N ALA A 135 -8.88 6.77 1.62
CA ALA A 135 -8.66 6.26 0.27
C ALA A 135 -8.49 7.34 -0.81
N PRO A 136 -9.25 8.48 -0.82
CA PRO A 136 -9.02 9.56 -1.78
C PRO A 136 -7.61 10.18 -1.73
N GLY A 137 -6.89 10.01 -0.64
CA GLY A 137 -5.50 10.40 -0.48
C GLY A 137 -4.53 9.23 -0.57
N PHE A 138 -4.83 8.19 -1.33
CA PHE A 138 -4.01 6.97 -1.43
C PHE A 138 -2.57 7.24 -1.86
N VAL A 139 -2.35 8.27 -2.67
CA VAL A 139 -1.02 8.67 -3.15
C VAL A 139 -0.13 9.31 -2.07
N ALA A 140 -0.69 9.60 -0.89
CA ALA A 140 0.02 10.28 0.19
C ALA A 140 1.42 9.69 0.43
N VAL A 141 2.44 10.58 0.42
CA VAL A 141 3.87 10.20 0.56
C VAL A 141 4.25 8.98 -0.29
N ALA A 142 3.89 9.02 -1.58
CA ALA A 142 4.10 7.92 -2.53
C ALA A 142 3.51 6.58 -2.03
N THR A 143 2.25 6.60 -1.58
CA THR A 143 1.48 5.46 -1.06
C THR A 143 1.93 4.88 0.30
N HIS A 144 2.95 5.46 0.95
CA HIS A 144 3.47 4.92 2.21
C HIS A 144 2.44 4.86 3.34
N GLY A 145 1.50 5.82 3.40
CA GLY A 145 0.41 5.77 4.40
C GLY A 145 -0.43 4.50 4.25
N ALA A 146 -0.85 4.18 3.02
CA ALA A 146 -1.62 2.98 2.72
C ALA A 146 -0.79 1.70 2.91
N ILE A 147 0.48 1.68 2.47
CA ILE A 147 1.38 0.52 2.65
C ILE A 147 1.57 0.23 4.13
N ARG A 148 1.91 1.23 4.94
CA ARG A 148 2.13 1.07 6.39
C ARG A 148 0.87 0.55 7.08
N THR A 149 -0.28 1.13 6.76
CA THR A 149 -1.57 0.70 7.30
C THR A 149 -1.91 -0.75 6.89
N GLY A 150 -1.63 -1.13 5.64
CA GLY A 150 -1.87 -2.48 5.12
C GLY A 150 -1.04 -3.56 5.85
N HIS A 151 0.26 -3.31 6.04
CA HIS A 151 1.14 -4.19 6.81
C HIS A 151 0.69 -4.30 8.27
N ALA A 152 0.34 -3.18 8.92
CA ALA A 152 -0.18 -3.17 10.29
C ALA A 152 -1.50 -3.94 10.43
N ALA A 153 -2.42 -3.79 9.47
CA ALA A 153 -3.69 -4.50 9.46
C ALA A 153 -3.51 -6.03 9.31
N ARG A 154 -2.59 -6.46 8.44
CA ARG A 154 -2.23 -7.87 8.29
C ARG A 154 -1.61 -8.44 9.58
N ALA A 155 -0.69 -7.70 10.18
CA ALA A 155 -0.08 -8.08 11.45
C ALA A 155 -1.12 -8.26 12.57
N LEU A 156 -2.09 -7.33 12.68
CA LEU A 156 -3.19 -7.41 13.64
C LEU A 156 -4.15 -8.56 13.36
N ALA A 157 -4.41 -8.87 12.09
CA ALA A 157 -5.25 -10.01 11.73
C ALA A 157 -4.62 -11.34 12.13
N ALA A 158 -3.30 -11.44 12.08
CA ALA A 158 -2.56 -12.62 12.53
C ALA A 158 -2.54 -12.74 14.06
N ARG A 159 -2.28 -11.65 14.77
CA ARG A 159 -2.29 -11.60 16.24
C ARG A 159 -2.52 -10.16 16.72
N GLU A 160 -3.50 -9.99 17.59
CA GLU A 160 -3.80 -8.69 18.20
C GLU A 160 -2.94 -8.49 19.45
N THR A 161 -2.05 -7.49 19.39
CA THR A 161 -1.15 -7.11 20.48
C THR A 161 -1.05 -5.60 20.61
N PRO A 162 -0.67 -5.05 21.78
CA PRO A 162 -0.50 -3.62 21.95
C PRO A 162 0.50 -2.97 20.96
N PRO A 163 1.69 -3.55 20.66
CA PRO A 163 2.60 -3.00 19.66
C PRO A 163 1.99 -2.91 18.25
N ARG A 164 1.17 -3.90 17.84
CA ARG A 164 0.50 -3.90 16.53
C ARG A 164 -0.65 -2.91 16.45
N LEU A 165 -1.41 -2.71 17.55
CA LEU A 165 -2.41 -1.66 17.65
C LEU A 165 -1.76 -0.27 17.58
N HIS A 166 -0.63 -0.09 18.26
CA HIS A 166 0.16 1.14 18.16
C HIS A 166 0.61 1.41 16.72
N GLU A 167 1.12 0.39 16.03
CA GLU A 167 1.57 0.54 14.64
C GLU A 167 0.41 0.86 13.68
N LEU A 168 -0.78 0.31 13.89
CA LEU A 168 -1.97 0.70 13.12
C LEU A 168 -2.30 2.18 13.34
N ALA A 169 -2.23 2.68 14.58
CA ALA A 169 -2.41 4.10 14.87
C ALA A 169 -1.39 4.98 14.14
N GLU A 170 -0.12 4.57 14.14
CA GLU A 170 0.95 5.29 13.44
C GLU A 170 0.78 5.27 11.90
N GLY A 171 0.36 4.14 11.33
CA GLY A 171 0.08 4.01 9.89
C GLY A 171 -1.05 4.93 9.45
N LEU A 172 -2.18 4.91 10.17
CA LEU A 172 -3.32 5.79 9.93
C LEU A 172 -2.95 7.27 10.12
N ALA A 173 -2.17 7.59 11.16
CA ALA A 173 -1.70 8.94 11.44
C ALA A 173 -0.82 9.49 10.32
N TYR A 174 0.10 8.66 9.83
CA TYR A 174 0.99 9.02 8.74
C TYR A 174 0.21 9.26 7.44
N TRP A 175 -0.81 8.44 7.17
CA TRP A 175 -1.69 8.63 6.02
C TRP A 175 -2.51 9.92 6.14
N ALA A 176 -3.16 10.15 7.28
CA ALA A 176 -3.99 11.32 7.51
C ALA A 176 -3.20 12.64 7.48
N ALA A 177 -2.05 12.70 8.16
CA ALA A 177 -1.20 13.89 8.20
C ALA A 177 -0.64 14.27 6.82
N ASN A 178 -0.41 13.28 5.96
CA ASN A 178 0.11 13.49 4.60
C ASN A 178 -0.96 13.39 3.51
N PHE A 179 -2.23 13.35 3.88
CA PHE A 179 -3.35 13.22 2.95
C PHE A 179 -3.22 14.20 1.79
N THR A 180 -3.23 13.68 0.57
CA THR A 180 -3.06 14.47 -0.65
C THR A 180 -3.97 13.89 -1.72
N ARG A 181 -4.84 14.72 -2.30
CA ARG A 181 -5.66 14.33 -3.44
C ARG A 181 -4.95 14.65 -4.75
N LEU A 182 -5.04 13.72 -5.68
CA LEU A 182 -4.71 13.99 -7.08
C LEU A 182 -5.90 14.63 -7.81
N PRO A 183 -5.65 15.34 -8.93
CA PRO A 183 -6.74 15.89 -9.74
C PRO A 183 -7.72 14.80 -10.17
N GLU A 184 -9.00 15.12 -10.06
CA GLU A 184 -10.09 14.21 -10.40
C GLU A 184 -11.27 15.01 -10.98
N ALA A 185 -11.78 14.56 -12.13
CA ALA A 185 -13.04 15.06 -12.66
C ALA A 185 -14.22 14.28 -12.06
N ALA A 186 -15.36 14.96 -11.92
CA ALA A 186 -16.61 14.35 -11.48
C ALA A 186 -17.25 13.54 -12.63
N THR A 187 -16.60 12.45 -13.03
CA THR A 187 -17.04 11.56 -14.10
C THR A 187 -17.52 10.22 -13.54
N PRO A 188 -18.52 9.57 -14.14
CA PRO A 188 -18.90 8.21 -13.78
C PRO A 188 -17.71 7.24 -13.86
N ALA A 189 -17.75 6.17 -13.08
CA ALA A 189 -16.76 5.10 -13.18
C ALA A 189 -16.79 4.49 -14.59
N GLY A 190 -15.61 4.18 -15.12
CA GLY A 190 -15.43 3.51 -16.40
C GLY A 190 -15.73 2.02 -16.34
N SER A 191 -15.49 1.35 -17.45
CA SER A 191 -15.71 -0.09 -17.62
C SER A 191 -14.44 -0.88 -17.89
N ALA A 192 -13.29 -0.20 -18.02
CA ALA A 192 -12.03 -0.85 -18.36
C ALA A 192 -11.39 -1.57 -17.15
N ARG A 193 -10.69 -2.66 -17.43
CA ARG A 193 -9.74 -3.23 -16.46
C ARG A 193 -8.48 -2.36 -16.40
N PRO A 194 -7.69 -2.39 -15.30
CA PRO A 194 -6.44 -1.65 -15.18
C PRO A 194 -5.48 -1.82 -16.37
N SER A 195 -5.28 -3.05 -16.86
CA SER A 195 -4.43 -3.36 -18.02
C SER A 195 -4.91 -2.70 -19.32
N GLN A 196 -6.22 -2.56 -19.50
CA GLN A 196 -6.80 -1.86 -20.64
C GLN A 196 -6.71 -0.35 -20.49
N ALA A 197 -7.00 0.15 -19.28
CA ALA A 197 -6.98 1.58 -18.99
C ALA A 197 -5.58 2.17 -19.13
N VAL A 198 -4.53 1.45 -18.67
CA VAL A 198 -3.14 1.93 -18.74
C VAL A 198 -2.67 2.18 -20.17
N ALA A 199 -3.11 1.35 -21.12
CA ALA A 199 -2.77 1.50 -22.53
C ALA A 199 -3.28 2.82 -23.15
N THR A 200 -4.33 3.40 -22.56
CA THR A 200 -4.95 4.66 -23.02
C THR A 200 -4.45 5.90 -22.29
N LEU A 201 -3.54 5.76 -21.33
CA LEU A 201 -3.01 6.90 -20.59
C LEU A 201 -2.12 7.75 -21.49
N GLU A 202 -2.31 9.05 -21.42
CA GLU A 202 -1.39 10.03 -21.97
C GLU A 202 -0.31 10.33 -20.94
N LEU A 203 0.95 10.23 -21.30
CA LEU A 203 2.08 10.49 -20.40
C LEU A 203 2.43 11.98 -20.42
N LEU A 204 2.83 12.48 -19.26
CA LEU A 204 3.36 13.86 -19.15
C LEU A 204 4.58 14.00 -20.07
N PRO A 205 4.62 15.03 -20.94
CA PRO A 205 5.77 15.27 -21.83
C PRO A 205 7.08 15.34 -21.06
N ALA A 206 8.15 14.75 -21.60
CA ALA A 206 9.45 14.70 -20.93
C ALA A 206 9.98 16.09 -20.52
N SER A 207 9.69 17.13 -21.33
CA SER A 207 10.04 18.53 -21.05
C SER A 207 9.31 19.14 -19.85
N GLU A 208 8.18 18.54 -19.43
CA GLU A 208 7.36 19.03 -18.32
C GLU A 208 7.59 18.22 -17.02
N ARG A 209 8.40 17.15 -17.10
CA ARG A 209 8.69 16.29 -15.96
C ARG A 209 9.73 16.88 -15.03
N ARG A 210 9.49 16.80 -13.74
CA ARG A 210 10.53 17.08 -12.74
C ARG A 210 11.49 15.90 -12.65
N SER A 211 12.79 16.15 -12.75
CA SER A 211 13.85 15.13 -12.62
C SER A 211 14.45 15.05 -11.22
N TYR A 212 14.08 15.94 -10.30
CA TYR A 212 14.64 16.08 -8.95
C TYR A 212 13.54 16.10 -7.87
N GLY A 213 13.95 16.02 -6.62
CA GLY A 213 13.06 15.99 -5.45
C GLY A 213 12.51 14.59 -5.13
N PHE A 214 11.62 14.54 -4.16
CA PHE A 214 10.90 13.33 -3.79
C PHE A 214 9.93 12.89 -4.89
N ILE A 215 9.45 11.65 -4.82
CA ILE A 215 8.41 11.14 -5.74
C ILE A 215 7.20 12.07 -5.76
N THR A 216 6.76 12.55 -4.59
CA THR A 216 5.65 13.50 -4.45
C THR A 216 5.87 14.81 -5.18
N ASP A 217 7.11 15.33 -5.21
CA ASP A 217 7.43 16.56 -5.95
C ASP A 217 7.32 16.35 -7.46
N ARG A 218 7.67 15.15 -7.93
CA ARG A 218 7.59 14.79 -9.34
C ARG A 218 6.15 14.63 -9.83
N LEU A 219 5.19 14.39 -8.92
CA LEU A 219 3.76 14.35 -9.26
C LEU A 219 3.15 15.74 -9.46
N ALA A 220 3.83 16.82 -9.07
CA ALA A 220 3.27 18.17 -9.14
C ALA A 220 2.85 18.59 -10.57
N GLY A 221 3.50 18.06 -11.62
CA GLY A 221 3.09 18.31 -13.00
C GLY A 221 1.67 17.84 -13.32
N LEU A 222 1.18 16.82 -12.63
CA LEU A 222 -0.17 16.27 -12.82
C LEU A 222 -1.28 17.24 -12.39
N LEU A 223 -0.98 18.21 -11.51
CA LEU A 223 -1.96 19.19 -11.03
C LEU A 223 -2.51 20.07 -12.14
N VAL A 224 -1.71 20.28 -13.20
CA VAL A 224 -2.06 21.11 -14.35
C VAL A 224 -2.22 20.32 -15.65
N PHE A 225 -1.88 19.02 -15.64
CA PHE A 225 -1.96 18.16 -16.81
C PHE A 225 -3.40 17.67 -17.02
N ALA A 226 -4.11 18.32 -17.94
CA ALA A 226 -5.54 18.09 -18.16
C ALA A 226 -5.92 16.61 -18.41
N PRO A 227 -5.15 15.80 -19.19
CA PRO A 227 -5.48 14.40 -19.44
C PRO A 227 -5.51 13.51 -18.18
N PHE A 228 -4.86 13.96 -17.08
CA PHE A 228 -4.84 13.21 -15.84
C PHE A 228 -6.16 13.26 -15.06
N LYS A 229 -6.99 14.28 -15.26
CA LYS A 229 -8.22 14.50 -14.48
C LYS A 229 -9.23 13.34 -14.57
N ASP A 230 -9.24 12.61 -15.67
CA ASP A 230 -10.19 11.50 -15.90
C ASP A 230 -9.61 10.13 -15.50
N VAL A 231 -8.34 10.07 -15.07
CA VAL A 231 -7.64 8.80 -14.83
C VAL A 231 -8.34 7.97 -13.77
N ALA A 232 -8.75 8.56 -12.64
CA ALA A 232 -9.41 7.84 -11.56
C ALA A 232 -10.69 7.13 -11.99
N SER A 233 -11.41 7.67 -12.98
CA SER A 233 -12.67 7.13 -13.46
C SER A 233 -12.55 6.21 -14.68
N ARG A 234 -11.37 5.94 -15.21
CA ARG A 234 -11.23 5.05 -16.39
C ARG A 234 -11.49 3.58 -16.09
N VAL A 235 -11.34 3.14 -14.85
CA VAL A 235 -11.50 1.74 -14.46
C VAL A 235 -12.87 1.41 -13.91
N ALA A 236 -13.29 0.16 -14.11
CA ALA A 236 -14.44 -0.41 -13.46
C ALA A 236 -14.12 -0.70 -12.00
N VAL A 237 -14.85 -0.10 -11.07
CA VAL A 237 -14.77 -0.38 -9.63
C VAL A 237 -15.97 -1.21 -9.15
N SER A 238 -16.72 -1.79 -10.09
CA SER A 238 -17.77 -2.79 -9.88
C SER A 238 -17.26 -4.13 -10.36
N GLY A 239 -17.54 -5.21 -9.67
CA GLY A 239 -17.07 -6.54 -10.01
C GLY A 239 -16.22 -7.16 -8.92
N ASP A 240 -15.43 -8.17 -9.27
CA ASP A 240 -14.56 -8.86 -8.31
C ASP A 240 -13.31 -8.04 -7.95
N PRO A 241 -13.19 -7.56 -6.71
CA PRO A 241 -12.03 -6.80 -6.29
C PRO A 241 -10.73 -7.60 -6.36
N SER A 242 -10.78 -8.92 -6.16
CA SER A 242 -9.59 -9.78 -6.23
C SER A 242 -9.04 -9.82 -7.65
N ALA A 243 -9.90 -10.02 -8.65
CA ALA A 243 -9.51 -9.97 -10.06
C ALA A 243 -8.99 -8.59 -10.47
N PHE A 244 -9.61 -7.52 -9.96
CA PHE A 244 -9.16 -6.15 -10.21
C PHE A 244 -7.72 -5.93 -9.71
N PHE A 245 -7.43 -6.29 -8.46
CA PHE A 245 -6.09 -6.10 -7.90
C PHE A 245 -5.05 -7.03 -8.54
N SER A 246 -5.43 -8.23 -8.97
CA SER A 246 -4.53 -9.10 -9.74
C SER A 246 -4.15 -8.48 -11.08
N ASP A 247 -5.13 -7.96 -11.83
CA ASP A 247 -4.87 -7.25 -13.09
C ASP A 247 -4.04 -5.97 -12.87
N LEU A 248 -4.31 -5.22 -11.79
CA LEU A 248 -3.58 -4.00 -11.46
C LEU A 248 -2.12 -4.27 -11.08
N THR A 249 -1.87 -5.22 -10.18
CA THR A 249 -0.51 -5.53 -9.72
C THR A 249 0.32 -6.20 -10.81
N GLU A 250 -0.26 -7.08 -11.63
CA GLU A 250 0.39 -7.67 -12.79
C GLU A 250 0.80 -6.61 -13.81
N THR A 251 -0.12 -5.69 -14.15
CA THR A 251 0.14 -4.57 -15.05
C THR A 251 1.31 -3.71 -14.57
N PHE A 252 1.30 -3.35 -13.27
CA PHE A 252 2.35 -2.48 -12.75
C PHE A 252 3.66 -3.20 -12.44
N ALA A 253 3.67 -4.52 -12.27
CA ALA A 253 4.90 -5.31 -12.30
C ALA A 253 5.57 -5.27 -13.68
N GLY A 254 4.79 -5.30 -14.77
CA GLY A 254 5.28 -5.08 -16.13
C GLY A 254 5.84 -3.67 -16.32
N ILE A 255 5.09 -2.66 -15.95
CA ILE A 255 5.52 -1.26 -16.02
C ILE A 255 6.79 -1.02 -15.19
N TYR A 256 6.91 -1.68 -14.03
CA TYR A 256 8.15 -1.65 -13.25
C TYR A 256 9.34 -2.15 -14.09
N LEU A 257 9.25 -3.33 -14.68
CA LEU A 257 10.33 -3.93 -15.46
C LEU A 257 10.71 -3.06 -16.67
N GLU A 258 9.74 -2.43 -17.32
CA GLU A 258 9.95 -1.54 -18.46
C GLU A 258 10.61 -0.21 -18.08
N ASN A 259 10.39 0.27 -16.86
CA ASN A 259 10.72 1.64 -16.46
C ASN A 259 11.74 1.75 -15.32
N ALA A 260 12.07 0.64 -14.64
CA ALA A 260 13.02 0.64 -13.54
C ALA A 260 14.42 0.99 -14.04
N SER A 261 14.86 2.20 -13.74
CA SER A 261 16.17 2.74 -14.11
C SER A 261 16.73 3.54 -12.92
N PRO A 262 18.02 3.88 -12.90
CA PRO A 262 18.56 4.74 -11.86
C PRO A 262 17.73 6.02 -11.69
N GLY A 263 17.30 6.29 -10.44
CA GLY A 263 16.43 7.42 -10.11
C GLY A 263 14.92 7.22 -10.34
N LYS A 264 14.48 6.12 -10.97
CA LYS A 264 13.06 5.78 -11.15
C LYS A 264 12.65 4.48 -10.45
N VAL A 265 13.58 3.57 -10.15
CA VAL A 265 13.32 2.24 -9.60
C VAL A 265 12.38 2.29 -8.39
N ILE A 266 12.66 3.14 -7.39
CA ILE A 266 11.84 3.25 -6.18
C ILE A 266 10.43 3.74 -6.51
N THR A 267 10.26 4.65 -7.47
CA THR A 267 8.94 5.09 -7.90
C THR A 267 8.07 3.93 -8.39
N PHE A 268 8.64 3.09 -9.26
CA PHE A 268 7.88 1.96 -9.82
C PHE A 268 7.73 0.79 -8.85
N VAL A 269 8.63 0.64 -7.85
CA VAL A 269 8.37 -0.22 -6.69
C VAL A 269 7.07 0.17 -6.00
N HIS A 270 6.81 1.47 -5.80
CA HIS A 270 5.55 1.94 -5.19
C HIS A 270 4.33 1.72 -6.10
N GLY A 271 4.53 1.68 -7.42
CA GLY A 271 3.49 1.30 -8.38
C GLY A 271 2.98 -0.13 -8.19
N VAL A 272 3.79 -1.02 -7.63
CA VAL A 272 3.41 -2.41 -7.31
C VAL A 272 3.00 -2.54 -5.84
N THR A 273 3.84 -2.07 -4.92
CA THR A 273 3.62 -2.27 -3.46
C THR A 273 2.41 -1.50 -2.93
N GLY A 274 2.06 -0.34 -3.51
CA GLY A 274 0.85 0.41 -3.17
C GLY A 274 -0.43 -0.40 -3.45
N PRO A 275 -0.72 -0.79 -4.70
CA PRO A 275 -1.86 -1.66 -5.03
C PRO A 275 -1.88 -2.97 -4.25
N SER A 276 -0.73 -3.59 -4.06
CA SER A 276 -0.60 -4.82 -3.27
C SER A 276 -0.96 -4.60 -1.79
N ALA A 277 -0.65 -3.41 -1.23
CA ALA A 277 -1.08 -3.03 0.11
C ALA A 277 -2.60 -2.73 0.19
N ALA A 278 -3.19 -2.16 -0.86
CA ALA A 278 -4.64 -1.99 -0.92
C ALA A 278 -5.36 -3.35 -0.83
N ARG A 279 -4.82 -4.41 -1.45
CA ARG A 279 -5.32 -5.77 -1.29
C ARG A 279 -5.29 -6.24 0.17
N LEU A 280 -4.25 -5.89 0.95
CA LEU A 280 -4.19 -6.21 2.38
C LEU A 280 -5.29 -5.51 3.20
N LEU A 281 -5.76 -4.36 2.74
CA LEU A 281 -6.79 -3.57 3.39
C LEU A 281 -8.22 -4.02 3.04
N MET A 282 -8.42 -4.66 1.88
CA MET A 282 -9.75 -5.09 1.40
C MET A 282 -10.58 -5.88 2.43
N PRO A 283 -10.02 -6.88 3.17
CA PRO A 283 -10.81 -7.67 4.10
C PRO A 283 -11.46 -6.87 5.23
N PHE A 284 -11.00 -5.64 5.43
CA PHE A 284 -11.46 -4.74 6.51
C PHE A 284 -12.36 -3.62 6.00
N ALA A 285 -12.47 -3.45 4.68
CA ALA A 285 -13.30 -2.43 4.04
C ALA A 285 -14.75 -2.92 3.89
N ASP A 286 -15.69 -2.00 3.94
CA ASP A 286 -17.03 -2.23 3.40
C ASP A 286 -17.05 -2.06 1.87
N GLU A 287 -18.21 -2.21 1.26
CA GLU A 287 -18.35 -2.10 -0.19
C GLU A 287 -17.90 -0.72 -0.72
N ALA A 288 -18.22 0.36 -0.01
CA ALA A 288 -17.83 1.72 -0.39
C ALA A 288 -16.30 1.90 -0.27
N GLY A 289 -15.73 1.44 0.82
CA GLY A 289 -14.28 1.44 1.06
C GLY A 289 -13.52 0.60 0.04
N THR A 290 -14.05 -0.58 -0.31
CA THR A 290 -13.46 -1.45 -1.34
C THR A 290 -13.43 -0.76 -2.71
N ARG A 291 -14.55 -0.16 -3.13
CA ARG A 291 -14.59 0.62 -4.39
C ARG A 291 -13.63 1.81 -4.35
N ALA A 292 -13.53 2.48 -3.21
CA ALA A 292 -12.59 3.58 -3.04
C ALA A 292 -11.13 3.11 -3.13
N LEU A 293 -10.78 2.00 -2.48
CA LEU A 293 -9.45 1.40 -2.58
C LEU A 293 -9.10 1.01 -4.03
N MET A 294 -10.02 0.38 -4.76
CA MET A 294 -9.82 0.05 -6.18
C MET A 294 -9.53 1.31 -7.00
N ARG A 295 -10.38 2.34 -6.87
CA ARG A 295 -10.27 3.60 -7.63
C ARG A 295 -8.97 4.33 -7.37
N TYR A 296 -8.63 4.52 -6.10
CA TYR A 296 -7.51 5.38 -5.73
C TYR A 296 -6.16 4.66 -5.70
N ALA A 297 -6.12 3.35 -5.53
CA ALA A 297 -4.91 2.56 -5.78
C ALA A 297 -4.54 2.58 -7.27
N TRP A 298 -5.54 2.43 -8.16
CA TRP A 298 -5.36 2.63 -9.60
C TRP A 298 -4.85 4.03 -9.90
N GLN A 299 -5.53 5.09 -9.40
CA GLN A 299 -5.14 6.48 -9.66
C GLN A 299 -3.70 6.76 -9.23
N ALA A 300 -3.28 6.28 -8.06
CA ALA A 300 -1.94 6.48 -7.55
C ALA A 300 -0.88 5.75 -8.39
N ALA A 301 -1.11 4.50 -8.75
CA ALA A 301 -0.20 3.74 -9.61
C ALA A 301 -0.09 4.37 -11.01
N ALA A 302 -1.24 4.75 -11.59
CA ALA A 302 -1.28 5.48 -12.86
C ALA A 302 -0.57 6.84 -12.79
N ALA A 303 -0.64 7.54 -11.65
CA ALA A 303 0.06 8.81 -11.46
C ALA A 303 1.58 8.65 -11.57
N PHE A 304 2.15 7.60 -11.00
CA PHE A 304 3.58 7.32 -11.16
C PHE A 304 3.96 7.07 -12.61
N TYR A 305 3.15 6.30 -13.33
CA TYR A 305 3.40 6.02 -14.73
C TYR A 305 3.24 7.26 -15.61
N VAL A 306 2.15 8.01 -15.44
CA VAL A 306 1.91 9.24 -16.23
C VAL A 306 3.00 10.29 -16.01
N ALA A 307 3.43 10.48 -14.75
CA ALA A 307 4.41 11.53 -14.44
C ALA A 307 5.86 11.14 -14.79
N MET A 308 6.21 9.85 -14.73
CA MET A 308 7.62 9.42 -14.77
C MET A 308 7.89 8.24 -15.71
N GLY A 309 6.85 7.60 -16.24
CA GLY A 309 6.98 6.46 -17.14
C GLY A 309 7.35 6.85 -18.57
N ASP A 310 7.93 5.90 -19.25
CA ASP A 310 8.20 5.95 -20.68
C ASP A 310 7.44 4.79 -21.34
N ARG A 311 7.02 4.95 -22.59
CA ARG A 311 6.47 3.82 -23.35
C ARG A 311 7.62 2.92 -23.77
N PRO A 312 7.47 1.59 -23.56
CA PRO A 312 8.52 0.68 -23.98
C PRO A 312 8.68 0.74 -25.50
N SER A 313 9.93 0.72 -25.96
CA SER A 313 10.26 0.56 -27.37
C SER A 313 10.30 -0.91 -27.80
N ASP A 314 10.61 -1.77 -26.86
CA ASP A 314 10.81 -3.20 -27.10
C ASP A 314 10.01 -4.04 -26.08
N PRO A 315 9.59 -5.26 -26.43
CA PRO A 315 8.98 -6.18 -25.49
C PRO A 315 9.99 -6.55 -24.39
N LEU A 316 9.46 -6.86 -23.19
CA LEU A 316 10.29 -7.40 -22.12
C LEU A 316 11.02 -8.66 -22.58
N PRO A 317 12.31 -8.82 -22.24
CA PRO A 317 13.06 -10.02 -22.59
C PRO A 317 12.42 -11.23 -21.92
N GLU A 318 12.35 -12.35 -22.67
CA GLU A 318 12.00 -13.63 -22.11
C GLU A 318 13.09 -14.05 -21.11
N ALA A 319 12.71 -14.26 -19.87
CA ALA A 319 13.61 -14.72 -18.81
C ALA A 319 12.85 -15.64 -17.87
N ASP A 320 13.53 -16.68 -17.41
CA ASP A 320 12.99 -17.54 -16.36
C ASP A 320 13.28 -16.92 -14.98
N PRO A 321 12.24 -16.69 -14.17
CA PRO A 321 12.45 -16.17 -12.83
C PRO A 321 13.04 -17.26 -11.94
N VAL A 322 13.90 -16.86 -11.00
CA VAL A 322 14.32 -17.77 -9.92
C VAL A 322 13.12 -18.19 -9.06
N ASP A 323 13.27 -19.29 -8.34
CA ASP A 323 12.22 -19.78 -7.44
C ASP A 323 12.00 -18.86 -6.23
N ALA A 324 10.85 -19.05 -5.56
CA ALA A 324 10.45 -18.20 -4.44
C ALA A 324 11.43 -18.26 -3.25
N ALA A 325 11.99 -19.44 -2.95
CA ALA A 325 12.92 -19.59 -1.83
C ALA A 325 14.20 -18.82 -2.09
N THR A 326 14.74 -18.91 -3.31
CA THR A 326 15.91 -18.13 -3.74
C THR A 326 15.65 -16.63 -3.67
N LEU A 327 14.45 -16.15 -4.03
CA LEU A 327 14.11 -14.72 -3.91
C LEU A 327 14.09 -14.27 -2.46
N VAL A 328 13.53 -15.08 -1.56
CA VAL A 328 13.49 -14.78 -0.11
C VAL A 328 14.92 -14.66 0.44
N GLU A 329 15.78 -15.62 0.15
CA GLU A 329 17.19 -15.59 0.61
C GLU A 329 17.93 -14.35 0.09
N ARG A 330 17.74 -14.03 -1.19
CA ARG A 330 18.34 -12.83 -1.79
C ARG A 330 17.78 -11.54 -1.18
N ALA A 331 16.49 -11.46 -0.86
CA ALA A 331 15.89 -10.29 -0.22
C ALA A 331 16.46 -10.04 1.17
N VAL A 332 16.65 -11.10 1.97
CA VAL A 332 17.29 -11.01 3.29
C VAL A 332 18.75 -10.60 3.17
N ALA A 333 19.49 -11.18 2.24
CA ALA A 333 20.91 -10.86 2.02
C ALA A 333 21.10 -9.42 1.50
N ASN A 334 20.21 -8.94 0.64
CA ASN A 334 20.23 -7.58 0.09
C ASN A 334 19.99 -6.52 1.18
N GLY A 335 18.97 -6.71 2.03
CA GLY A 335 18.68 -5.87 3.19
C GLY A 335 18.07 -4.49 2.89
N ASP A 336 17.88 -4.09 1.63
CA ASP A 336 17.18 -2.85 1.28
C ASP A 336 15.68 -2.98 1.58
N GLU A 337 15.12 -1.99 2.23
CA GLU A 337 13.72 -1.98 2.67
C GLU A 337 12.70 -2.02 1.54
N HIS A 338 13.03 -1.48 0.37
CA HIS A 338 12.16 -1.52 -0.81
C HIS A 338 12.22 -2.89 -1.50
N ALA A 339 13.43 -3.48 -1.58
CA ALA A 339 13.64 -4.80 -2.15
C ALA A 339 12.93 -5.88 -1.33
N ILE A 340 13.03 -5.84 0.00
CA ILE A 340 12.31 -6.74 0.91
C ILE A 340 10.80 -6.64 0.71
N LYS A 341 10.24 -5.42 0.72
CA LYS A 341 8.80 -5.22 0.57
C LYS A 341 8.29 -5.60 -0.81
N LEU A 342 9.06 -5.30 -1.87
CA LEU A 342 8.66 -5.70 -3.21
C LEU A 342 8.72 -7.23 -3.40
N ALA A 343 9.74 -7.90 -2.86
CA ALA A 343 9.82 -9.35 -2.88
C ALA A 343 8.61 -9.99 -2.17
N GLU A 344 8.24 -9.49 -0.98
CA GLU A 344 7.03 -9.95 -0.27
C GLU A 344 5.77 -9.72 -1.10
N ALA A 345 5.57 -8.50 -1.60
CA ALA A 345 4.40 -8.16 -2.40
C ALA A 345 4.29 -9.04 -3.65
N CYS A 346 5.37 -9.17 -4.41
CA CYS A 346 5.41 -9.98 -5.63
C CYS A 346 5.16 -11.47 -5.35
N LEU A 347 5.77 -12.04 -4.32
CA LEU A 347 5.57 -13.46 -3.99
C LEU A 347 4.14 -13.74 -3.50
N ARG A 348 3.54 -12.80 -2.77
CA ARG A 348 2.14 -12.89 -2.36
C ARG A 348 1.19 -12.78 -3.56
N GLU A 349 1.42 -11.84 -4.47
CA GLU A 349 0.61 -11.68 -5.68
C GLU A 349 0.79 -12.88 -6.64
N ASP A 350 2.02 -13.42 -6.79
CA ASP A 350 2.29 -14.64 -7.58
C ASP A 350 1.55 -15.86 -7.02
N LYS A 351 1.42 -15.97 -5.70
CA LYS A 351 0.64 -17.04 -5.08
C LYS A 351 -0.87 -16.91 -5.36
N LEU A 352 -1.40 -15.69 -5.44
CA LEU A 352 -2.82 -15.42 -5.68
C LEU A 352 -3.19 -15.47 -7.17
N ASN A 353 -2.29 -15.03 -8.03
CA ASN A 353 -2.41 -14.98 -9.49
C ASN A 353 -1.06 -15.38 -10.11
N PRO A 354 -0.79 -16.67 -10.28
CA PRO A 354 0.52 -17.15 -10.74
C PRO A 354 0.92 -16.54 -12.10
N ARG A 355 1.92 -15.65 -12.07
CA ARG A 355 2.50 -14.97 -13.23
C ARG A 355 4.00 -14.80 -13.05
N PRO A 356 4.84 -15.24 -13.99
CA PRO A 356 6.30 -15.09 -13.92
C PRO A 356 6.76 -13.66 -13.68
N ILE A 357 6.00 -12.67 -14.16
CA ILE A 357 6.33 -11.24 -14.09
C ILE A 357 6.54 -10.74 -12.66
N TYR A 358 5.83 -11.29 -11.69
CA TYR A 358 6.01 -10.90 -10.28
C TYR A 358 7.40 -11.29 -9.78
N ARG A 359 7.83 -12.53 -10.03
CA ARG A 359 9.16 -13.00 -9.62
C ARG A 359 10.28 -12.30 -10.40
N LEU A 360 10.06 -11.99 -11.67
CA LEU A 360 10.99 -11.20 -12.48
C LEU A 360 11.14 -9.78 -11.91
N ALA A 361 10.05 -9.11 -11.52
CA ALA A 361 10.11 -7.78 -10.90
C ALA A 361 10.85 -7.80 -9.56
N ALA A 362 10.59 -8.80 -8.72
CA ALA A 362 11.31 -8.97 -7.46
C ALA A 362 12.81 -9.23 -7.69
N GLN A 363 13.15 -10.11 -8.64
CA GLN A 363 14.54 -10.42 -9.00
C GLN A 363 15.29 -9.19 -9.53
N ASP A 364 14.68 -8.43 -10.41
CA ASP A 364 15.26 -7.19 -10.97
C ASP A 364 15.52 -6.16 -9.87
N ALA A 365 14.56 -5.96 -8.95
CA ALA A 365 14.71 -5.03 -7.84
C ALA A 365 15.87 -5.41 -6.90
N LEU A 366 16.05 -6.69 -6.62
CA LEU A 366 17.17 -7.20 -5.84
C LEU A 366 18.54 -6.96 -6.52
N GLY A 367 18.56 -6.83 -7.82
CA GLY A 367 19.78 -6.46 -8.57
C GLY A 367 20.04 -4.95 -8.65
N ARG A 368 19.01 -4.11 -8.45
CA ARG A 368 19.10 -2.65 -8.57
C ARG A 368 19.20 -1.90 -7.25
N LEU A 369 18.68 -2.51 -6.17
CA LEU A 369 18.61 -1.94 -4.82
C LEU A 369 19.59 -2.70 -3.91
N GLY A 370 20.38 -2.00 -3.15
CA GLY A 370 21.38 -2.59 -2.23
C GLY A 370 22.71 -1.87 -2.27
#